data_06024c4c93f8fa59dd05a24df0064c46
#
_entry.id   06024c4c93f8fa59dd05a24df0064c46
#
_cell.length_a   1.000
_cell.length_b   1.000
_cell.length_c   1.000
_cell.angle_alpha   90.00
_cell.angle_beta   90.00
_cell.angle_gamma   90.00
#
_symmetry.space_group_name_H-M   'P 1'
#
loop_
_entity.id
_entity.type
_entity.pdbx_description
1 polymer ?
#
loop_
_entity_poly.entity_id
_entity_poly.type
_entity_poly.pdbx_seq_one_letter_code
_entity_poly.pdbx_strand_id
1 'polypeptide(L)'
;VYSEFDPTSIVAPFYLLFFAMCLGDAGYGIVLLLFGLMLNRGWVKFAMFDGLGNIISILGAGTIVVGTLLGTFFGMSLYEAAWVPEAVKSCMIVGEVEVPGLGVFNIQMLLALAIGVFHICLAMTVKAICYTKRFGFRQTFSAWGWLLLIVGGIIVAVLSVAKLLSPAAIKWAVIVIGVLSALGIYIFNTP
;
A
#
# COMPACT_ATOMS: atom_id res chain seq x y z
N VAL A 1 14.11 -19.07 -22.97
CA VAL A 1 14.56 -17.71 -22.65
C VAL A 1 13.43 -17.05 -21.87
N TYR A 2 13.57 -17.02 -20.56
CA TYR A 2 12.59 -16.40 -19.67
C TYR A 2 12.86 -14.89 -19.65
N SER A 3 12.25 -14.14 -20.54
CA SER A 3 12.14 -12.68 -20.42
C SER A 3 10.87 -12.33 -19.65
N GLU A 4 10.75 -12.87 -18.43
CA GLU A 4 9.69 -12.44 -17.54
C GLU A 4 10.09 -11.11 -16.91
N PHE A 5 9.15 -10.17 -16.91
CA PHE A 5 9.30 -8.93 -16.18
C PHE A 5 9.40 -9.25 -14.69
N ASP A 6 10.53 -8.94 -14.06
CA ASP A 6 10.72 -9.13 -12.64
C ASP A 6 10.02 -7.97 -11.87
N PRO A 7 8.89 -8.24 -11.21
CA PRO A 7 8.16 -7.23 -10.47
C PRO A 7 8.81 -6.85 -9.14
N THR A 8 9.88 -7.53 -8.73
CA THR A 8 10.50 -7.38 -7.40
C THR A 8 10.88 -5.94 -7.12
N SER A 9 11.47 -5.25 -8.10
CA SER A 9 11.87 -3.85 -7.96
C SER A 9 10.70 -2.90 -7.69
N ILE A 10 9.49 -3.24 -8.17
CA ILE A 10 8.28 -2.44 -7.95
C ILE A 10 7.63 -2.82 -6.62
N VAL A 11 7.63 -4.12 -6.28
CA VAL A 11 6.94 -4.62 -5.07
C VAL A 11 7.75 -4.37 -3.80
N ALA A 12 9.08 -4.43 -3.86
CA ALA A 12 9.95 -4.31 -2.70
C ALA A 12 9.73 -3.03 -1.87
N PRO A 13 9.63 -1.81 -2.45
CA PRO A 13 9.38 -0.60 -1.68
C PRO A 13 8.00 -0.60 -1.00
N PHE A 14 6.98 -1.19 -1.62
CA PHE A 14 5.66 -1.33 -1.00
C PHE A 14 5.69 -2.34 0.14
N TYR A 15 6.42 -3.44 -0.03
CA TYR A 15 6.59 -4.43 1.04
C TYR A 15 7.26 -3.81 2.27
N LEU A 16 8.33 -3.03 2.05
CA LEU A 16 8.99 -2.27 3.11
C LEU A 16 8.02 -1.31 3.80
N LEU A 17 7.25 -0.55 3.01
CA LEU A 17 6.30 0.43 3.53
C LEU A 17 5.19 -0.22 4.34
N PHE A 18 4.57 -1.30 3.83
CA PHE A 18 3.51 -2.02 4.55
C PHE A 18 4.04 -2.68 5.83
N PHE A 19 5.22 -3.28 5.78
CA PHE A 19 5.86 -3.84 6.96
C PHE A 19 6.09 -2.76 8.03
N ALA A 20 6.66 -1.64 7.62
CA ALA A 20 6.95 -0.51 8.49
C ALA A 20 5.67 0.10 9.09
N MET A 21 4.58 0.22 8.31
CA MET A 21 3.28 0.69 8.80
C MET A 21 2.61 -0.32 9.73
N CYS A 22 2.77 -1.62 9.46
CA CYS A 22 2.19 -2.67 10.28
C CYS A 22 2.83 -2.74 11.68
N LEU A 23 4.14 -2.53 11.76
CA LEU A 23 4.85 -2.36 13.03
C LEU A 23 4.54 -1.00 13.67
N GLY A 24 4.54 0.07 12.86
CA GLY A 24 4.11 1.41 13.21
C GLY A 24 4.86 2.10 14.35
N ASP A 25 6.00 1.57 14.80
CA ASP A 25 6.68 2.01 16.01
C ASP A 25 8.20 2.14 15.81
N ALA A 26 8.72 3.35 16.03
CA ALA A 26 10.13 3.65 15.84
C ALA A 26 11.06 2.89 16.81
N GLY A 27 10.59 2.60 18.02
CA GLY A 27 11.37 1.84 19.02
C GLY A 27 11.60 0.39 18.57
N TYR A 28 10.56 -0.29 18.09
CA TYR A 28 10.71 -1.63 17.52
C TYR A 28 11.55 -1.60 16.24
N GLY A 29 11.48 -0.52 15.46
CA GLY A 29 12.36 -0.32 14.31
C GLY A 29 13.84 -0.28 14.68
N ILE A 30 14.20 0.39 15.78
CA ILE A 30 15.58 0.41 16.29
C ILE A 30 16.04 -0.98 16.70
N VAL A 31 15.21 -1.74 17.41
CA VAL A 31 15.51 -3.12 17.81
C VAL A 31 15.78 -3.99 16.59
N LEU A 32 14.93 -3.91 15.55
CA LEU A 32 15.12 -4.66 14.32
C LEU A 32 16.38 -4.25 13.57
N LEU A 33 16.68 -2.95 13.51
CA LEU A 33 17.89 -2.45 12.86
C LEU A 33 19.14 -2.98 13.57
N LEU A 34 19.19 -2.89 14.90
CA LEU A 34 20.31 -3.40 15.69
C LEU A 34 20.46 -4.91 15.52
N PHE A 35 19.37 -5.66 15.55
CA PHE A 35 19.39 -7.10 15.34
C PHE A 35 19.92 -7.46 13.93
N GLY A 36 19.43 -6.78 12.88
CA GLY A 36 19.92 -6.98 11.53
C GLY A 36 21.41 -6.65 11.37
N LEU A 37 21.90 -5.58 12.01
CA LEU A 37 23.32 -5.22 12.01
C LEU A 37 24.17 -6.26 12.78
N MET A 38 23.68 -6.82 13.88
CA MET A 38 24.37 -7.87 14.63
C MET A 38 24.50 -9.16 13.80
N LEU A 39 23.44 -9.53 13.04
CA LEU A 39 23.49 -10.64 12.09
C LEU A 39 24.51 -10.39 10.99
N ASN A 40 24.53 -9.20 10.38
CA ASN A 40 25.46 -8.84 9.32
C ASN A 40 26.93 -8.85 9.79
N ARG A 41 27.20 -8.50 11.04
CA ARG A 41 28.55 -8.55 11.64
C ARG A 41 28.95 -9.94 12.14
N GLY A 42 28.03 -10.91 12.05
CA GLY A 42 28.30 -12.27 12.51
C GLY A 42 28.42 -12.44 14.03
N TRP A 43 27.97 -11.41 14.81
CA TRP A 43 27.96 -11.50 16.28
C TRP A 43 26.94 -12.51 16.80
N VAL A 44 25.87 -12.67 16.03
CA VAL A 44 24.81 -13.64 16.27
C VAL A 44 24.66 -14.52 15.03
N LYS A 45 24.81 -15.82 15.19
CA LYS A 45 24.69 -16.79 14.09
C LYS A 45 23.49 -17.68 14.35
N PHE A 46 22.38 -17.34 13.74
CA PHE A 46 21.23 -18.23 13.66
C PHE A 46 21.12 -18.78 12.25
N ALA A 47 21.21 -20.10 12.11
CA ALA A 47 21.11 -20.77 10.81
C ALA A 47 19.82 -20.40 10.03
N MET A 48 18.75 -20.06 10.76
CA MET A 48 17.46 -19.67 10.18
C MET A 48 17.50 -18.27 9.55
N PHE A 49 18.38 -17.37 10.01
CA PHE A 49 18.47 -15.98 9.54
C PHE A 49 19.74 -15.72 8.73
N ASP A 50 20.42 -16.78 8.29
CA ASP A 50 21.62 -16.63 7.46
C ASP A 50 21.26 -15.93 6.13
N GLY A 51 22.01 -14.88 5.81
CA GLY A 51 21.74 -14.03 4.65
C GLY A 51 20.59 -13.01 4.77
N LEU A 52 19.76 -13.06 5.83
CA LEU A 52 18.63 -12.12 6.01
C LEU A 52 19.00 -10.82 6.73
N GLY A 53 20.21 -10.70 7.27
CA GLY A 53 20.63 -9.55 8.07
C GLY A 53 20.45 -8.20 7.35
N ASN A 54 20.74 -8.14 6.04
CA ASN A 54 20.54 -6.92 5.25
C ASN A 54 19.04 -6.56 5.12
N ILE A 55 18.19 -7.55 4.87
CA ILE A 55 16.74 -7.33 4.74
C ILE A 55 16.18 -6.83 6.07
N ILE A 56 16.54 -7.47 7.18
CA ILE A 56 16.09 -7.08 8.52
C ILE A 56 16.58 -5.67 8.87
N SER A 57 17.81 -5.31 8.52
CA SER A 57 18.34 -3.97 8.73
C SER A 57 17.56 -2.91 7.94
N ILE A 58 17.25 -3.17 6.67
CA ILE A 58 16.48 -2.27 5.82
C ILE A 58 15.04 -2.13 6.34
N LEU A 59 14.41 -3.24 6.73
CA LEU A 59 13.07 -3.22 7.33
C LEU A 59 13.06 -2.44 8.64
N GLY A 60 14.08 -2.62 9.50
CA GLY A 60 14.24 -1.86 10.73
C GLY A 60 14.40 -0.36 10.48
N ALA A 61 15.26 0.02 9.52
CA ALA A 61 15.45 1.43 9.14
C ALA A 61 14.15 2.04 8.59
N GLY A 62 13.45 1.35 7.70
CA GLY A 62 12.14 1.78 7.20
C GLY A 62 11.10 1.95 8.31
N THR A 63 11.10 1.02 9.29
CA THR A 63 10.19 1.08 10.44
C THR A 63 10.49 2.28 11.35
N ILE A 64 11.78 2.65 11.54
CA ILE A 64 12.14 3.86 12.29
C ILE A 64 11.54 5.10 11.62
N VAL A 65 11.72 5.23 10.31
CA VAL A 65 11.21 6.38 9.55
C VAL A 65 9.69 6.45 9.65
N VAL A 66 9.00 5.37 9.34
CA VAL A 66 7.53 5.33 9.35
C VAL A 66 7.00 5.48 10.78
N GLY A 67 7.56 4.79 11.77
CA GLY A 67 7.15 4.90 13.17
C GLY A 67 7.32 6.32 13.74
N THR A 68 8.38 7.03 13.32
CA THR A 68 8.57 8.44 13.68
C THR A 68 7.50 9.32 13.03
N LEU A 69 7.15 9.08 11.76
CA LEU A 69 6.06 9.79 11.08
C LEU A 69 4.70 9.50 11.69
N LEU A 70 4.47 8.27 12.16
CA LEU A 70 3.24 7.88 12.86
C LEU A 70 3.23 8.33 14.33
N GLY A 71 4.35 8.85 14.83
CA GLY A 71 4.45 9.44 16.16
C GLY A 71 4.43 8.43 17.32
N THR A 72 4.89 7.18 17.12
CA THR A 72 4.93 6.14 18.14
C THR A 72 6.34 5.64 18.42
N PHE A 73 6.64 5.44 19.70
CA PHE A 73 7.93 4.95 20.19
C PHE A 73 7.73 4.05 21.42
N PHE A 74 7.95 2.75 21.26
CA PHE A 74 7.66 1.72 22.29
C PHE A 74 6.25 1.84 22.89
N GLY A 75 5.25 2.12 22.03
CA GLY A 75 3.87 2.29 22.45
C GLY A 75 3.54 3.65 23.09
N MET A 76 4.52 4.54 23.24
CA MET A 76 4.29 5.91 23.71
C MET A 76 4.08 6.87 22.55
N SER A 77 3.23 7.89 22.75
CA SER A 77 3.03 8.96 21.78
C SER A 77 4.22 9.93 21.79
N LEU A 78 4.96 9.99 20.68
CA LEU A 78 6.04 10.97 20.48
C LEU A 78 5.50 12.40 20.36
N TYR A 79 4.25 12.56 19.95
CA TYR A 79 3.63 13.87 19.79
C TYR A 79 3.48 14.59 21.13
N GLU A 80 3.18 13.84 22.21
CA GLU A 80 3.01 14.37 23.57
C GLU A 80 4.35 14.54 24.32
N ALA A 81 5.42 13.94 23.79
CA ALA A 81 6.72 13.97 24.47
C ALA A 81 7.37 15.37 24.39
N ALA A 82 7.73 15.93 25.55
CA ALA A 82 8.33 17.26 25.69
C ALA A 82 9.75 17.35 25.09
N TRP A 83 10.47 16.23 24.97
CA TRP A 83 11.83 16.16 24.47
C TRP A 83 11.93 16.10 22.93
N VAL A 84 10.81 15.94 22.25
CA VAL A 84 10.78 15.87 20.78
C VAL A 84 10.74 17.28 20.20
N PRO A 85 11.66 17.63 19.26
CA PRO A 85 11.68 18.92 18.61
C PRO A 85 10.38 19.19 17.84
N GLU A 86 9.92 20.44 17.84
CA GLU A 86 8.71 20.84 17.12
C GLU A 86 8.77 20.60 15.61
N ALA A 87 9.96 20.71 15.04
CA ALA A 87 10.19 20.38 13.63
C ALA A 87 9.87 18.91 13.29
N VAL A 88 10.08 17.97 14.23
CA VAL A 88 9.73 16.56 14.06
C VAL A 88 8.23 16.38 14.27
N LYS A 89 7.66 17.04 15.28
CA LYS A 89 6.20 17.00 15.54
C LYS A 89 5.37 17.49 14.37
N SER A 90 5.83 18.51 13.66
CA SER A 90 5.14 19.03 12.47
C SER A 90 5.13 18.07 11.27
N CYS A 91 6.06 17.10 11.24
CA CYS A 91 6.09 16.05 10.21
C CYS A 91 5.27 14.81 10.58
N MET A 92 4.78 14.73 11.83
CA MET A 92 4.02 13.56 12.28
C MET A 92 2.60 13.56 11.70
N ILE A 93 2.18 12.39 11.24
CA ILE A 93 0.84 12.14 10.72
C ILE A 93 -0.03 11.61 11.86
N VAL A 94 -0.42 12.51 12.75
CA VAL A 94 -1.25 12.20 13.93
C VAL A 94 -2.52 13.03 13.86
N GLY A 95 -3.66 12.40 14.08
CA GLY A 95 -4.96 13.08 14.12
C GLY A 95 -6.10 12.21 13.61
N GLU A 96 -7.27 12.80 13.65
CA GLU A 96 -8.50 12.19 13.19
C GLU A 96 -9.13 13.06 12.11
N VAL A 97 -9.75 12.43 11.14
CA VAL A 97 -10.51 13.09 10.06
C VAL A 97 -11.93 12.59 10.08
N GLU A 98 -12.86 13.54 10.09
CA GLU A 98 -14.27 13.25 9.92
C GLU A 98 -14.59 13.07 8.44
N VAL A 99 -14.99 11.85 8.06
CA VAL A 99 -15.43 11.55 6.70
C VAL A 99 -16.95 11.67 6.64
N PRO A 100 -17.50 12.58 5.80
CA PRO A 100 -18.94 12.81 5.73
C PRO A 100 -19.72 11.53 5.42
N GLY A 101 -20.59 11.09 6.33
CA GLY A 101 -21.42 9.91 6.17
C GLY A 101 -20.80 8.58 6.61
N LEU A 102 -19.52 8.55 7.00
CA LEU A 102 -18.83 7.34 7.46
C LEU A 102 -18.34 7.45 8.91
N GLY A 103 -18.18 8.66 9.46
CA GLY A 103 -17.73 8.90 10.84
C GLY A 103 -16.31 9.42 10.94
N VAL A 104 -15.75 9.37 12.16
CA VAL A 104 -14.40 9.83 12.48
C VAL A 104 -13.41 8.69 12.31
N PHE A 105 -12.38 8.89 11.52
CA PHE A 105 -11.33 7.93 11.25
C PHE A 105 -9.95 8.48 11.59
N ASN A 106 -9.09 7.61 12.08
CA ASN A 106 -7.69 7.96 12.27
C ASN A 106 -7.00 8.16 10.90
N ILE A 107 -6.24 9.25 10.76
CA ILE A 107 -5.49 9.57 9.53
C ILE A 107 -4.58 8.41 9.10
N GLN A 108 -3.94 7.73 10.05
CA GLN A 108 -3.06 6.59 9.76
C GLN A 108 -3.80 5.44 9.07
N MET A 109 -5.05 5.17 9.50
CA MET A 109 -5.89 4.14 8.89
C MET A 109 -6.29 4.52 7.45
N LEU A 110 -6.65 5.78 7.23
CA LEU A 110 -6.98 6.28 5.88
C LEU A 110 -5.75 6.26 4.96
N LEU A 111 -4.58 6.59 5.49
CA LEU A 111 -3.31 6.53 4.76
C LEU A 111 -2.98 5.09 4.35
N ALA A 112 -3.09 4.13 5.27
CA ALA A 112 -2.87 2.71 4.99
C ALA A 112 -3.82 2.19 3.89
N LEU A 113 -5.10 2.58 3.98
CA LEU A 113 -6.10 2.23 2.99
C LEU A 113 -5.76 2.84 1.61
N ALA A 114 -5.40 4.11 1.56
CA ALA A 114 -5.04 4.81 0.32
C ALA A 114 -3.82 4.17 -0.36
N ILE A 115 -2.77 3.86 0.41
CA ILE A 115 -1.57 3.17 -0.10
C ILE A 115 -1.92 1.77 -0.59
N GLY A 116 -2.77 1.03 0.14
CA GLY A 116 -3.23 -0.31 -0.26
C GLY A 116 -3.99 -0.30 -1.58
N VAL A 117 -4.92 0.63 -1.73
CA VAL A 117 -5.68 0.86 -2.96
C VAL A 117 -4.75 1.21 -4.12
N PHE A 118 -3.82 2.14 -3.91
CA PHE A 118 -2.83 2.53 -4.91
C PHE A 118 -1.97 1.33 -5.35
N HIS A 119 -1.51 0.51 -4.40
CA HIS A 119 -0.70 -0.68 -4.70
C HIS A 119 -1.48 -1.72 -5.53
N ILE A 120 -2.75 -1.97 -5.21
CA ILE A 120 -3.60 -2.88 -5.99
C ILE A 120 -3.79 -2.35 -7.42
N CYS A 121 -4.08 -1.06 -7.58
CA CYS A 121 -4.21 -0.44 -8.90
C CYS A 121 -2.91 -0.54 -9.70
N LEU A 122 -1.76 -0.30 -9.05
CA LEU A 122 -0.45 -0.43 -9.67
C LEU A 122 -0.20 -1.88 -10.12
N ALA A 123 -0.42 -2.86 -9.25
CA ALA A 123 -0.22 -4.27 -9.55
C ALA A 123 -1.09 -4.73 -10.72
N MET A 124 -2.37 -4.32 -10.77
CA MET A 124 -3.27 -4.62 -11.86
C MET A 124 -2.86 -3.95 -13.16
N THR A 125 -2.38 -2.71 -13.10
CA THR A 125 -1.86 -1.98 -14.26
C THR A 125 -0.63 -2.67 -14.84
N VAL A 126 0.34 -3.02 -14.00
CA VAL A 126 1.55 -3.75 -14.42
C VAL A 126 1.17 -5.09 -15.05
N LYS A 127 0.25 -5.84 -14.43
CA LYS A 127 -0.27 -7.10 -14.97
C LYS A 127 -0.89 -6.87 -16.36
N ALA A 128 -1.79 -5.91 -16.51
CA ALA A 128 -2.46 -5.61 -17.78
C ALA A 128 -1.45 -5.24 -18.87
N ILE A 129 -0.44 -4.43 -18.57
CA ILE A 129 0.62 -4.04 -19.50
C ILE A 129 1.48 -5.23 -19.92
N CYS A 130 1.93 -6.04 -18.94
CA CYS A 130 2.76 -7.22 -19.23
C CYS A 130 2.02 -8.24 -20.09
N TYR A 131 0.76 -8.51 -19.78
CA TYR A 131 -0.08 -9.41 -20.57
C TYR A 131 -0.33 -8.86 -21.98
N THR A 132 -0.58 -7.56 -22.10
CA THR A 132 -0.78 -6.92 -23.41
C THR A 132 0.46 -7.01 -24.30
N LYS A 133 1.65 -6.84 -23.72
CA LYS A 133 2.91 -6.99 -24.46
C LYS A 133 3.19 -8.43 -24.89
N ARG A 134 2.71 -9.42 -24.12
CA ARG A 134 2.99 -10.84 -24.37
C ARG A 134 1.97 -11.49 -25.30
N PHE A 135 0.69 -11.21 -25.13
CA PHE A 135 -0.42 -11.90 -25.80
C PHE A 135 -1.21 -11.00 -26.77
N GLY A 136 -0.88 -9.72 -26.83
CA GLY A 136 -1.61 -8.72 -27.60
C GLY A 136 -2.85 -8.20 -26.88
N PHE A 137 -3.33 -7.04 -27.31
CA PHE A 137 -4.41 -6.31 -26.66
C PHE A 137 -5.74 -7.09 -26.62
N ARG A 138 -6.03 -7.86 -27.65
CA ARG A 138 -7.31 -8.58 -27.81
C ARG A 138 -7.49 -9.72 -26.82
N GLN A 139 -6.38 -10.38 -26.41
CA GLN A 139 -6.40 -11.51 -25.47
C GLN A 139 -6.30 -11.06 -24.01
N THR A 140 -6.04 -9.78 -23.76
CA THR A 140 -5.85 -9.21 -22.42
C THR A 140 -7.00 -8.31 -21.95
N PHE A 141 -8.10 -8.33 -22.67
CA PHE A 141 -9.29 -7.54 -22.33
C PHE A 141 -9.83 -7.89 -20.93
N SER A 142 -9.68 -9.14 -20.50
CA SER A 142 -10.05 -9.56 -19.14
C SER A 142 -9.25 -8.82 -18.06
N ALA A 143 -7.93 -8.66 -18.24
CA ALA A 143 -7.09 -7.92 -17.27
C ALA A 143 -7.46 -6.43 -17.21
N TRP A 144 -7.77 -5.82 -18.35
CA TRP A 144 -8.26 -4.44 -18.42
C TRP A 144 -9.67 -4.29 -17.85
N GLY A 145 -10.53 -5.29 -18.01
CA GLY A 145 -11.86 -5.34 -17.40
C GLY A 145 -11.78 -5.33 -15.87
N TRP A 146 -10.90 -6.11 -15.27
CA TRP A 146 -10.64 -6.09 -13.84
C TRP A 146 -10.08 -4.76 -13.34
N LEU A 147 -9.15 -4.17 -14.11
CA LEU A 147 -8.61 -2.84 -13.80
C LEU A 147 -9.72 -1.78 -13.79
N LEU A 148 -10.56 -1.78 -14.82
CA LEU A 148 -11.68 -0.86 -14.95
C LEU A 148 -12.69 -1.02 -13.79
N LEU A 149 -12.97 -2.25 -13.37
CA LEU A 149 -13.85 -2.52 -12.25
C LEU A 149 -13.31 -1.91 -10.94
N ILE A 150 -12.03 -2.14 -10.65
CA ILE A 150 -11.41 -1.70 -9.40
C ILE A 150 -11.25 -0.18 -9.40
N VAL A 151 -10.61 0.39 -10.43
CA VAL A 151 -10.37 1.83 -10.53
C VAL A 151 -11.69 2.61 -10.65
N GLY A 152 -12.60 2.13 -11.49
CA GLY A 152 -13.92 2.74 -11.65
C GLY A 152 -14.75 2.67 -10.37
N GLY A 153 -14.72 1.54 -9.67
CA GLY A 153 -15.39 1.39 -8.37
C GLY A 153 -14.86 2.35 -7.31
N ILE A 154 -13.52 2.50 -7.23
CA ILE A 154 -12.88 3.44 -6.30
C ILE A 154 -13.25 4.87 -6.62
N ILE A 155 -13.21 5.29 -7.90
CA ILE A 155 -13.58 6.64 -8.31
C ILE A 155 -15.03 6.94 -7.94
N VAL A 156 -15.95 6.02 -8.21
CA VAL A 156 -17.36 6.20 -7.85
C VAL A 156 -17.54 6.27 -6.34
N ALA A 157 -16.84 5.43 -5.57
CA ALA A 157 -16.89 5.46 -4.12
C ALA A 157 -16.40 6.80 -3.53
N VAL A 158 -15.26 7.30 -4.01
CA VAL A 158 -14.70 8.59 -3.57
C VAL A 158 -15.64 9.74 -3.92
N LEU A 159 -16.17 9.78 -5.15
CA LEU A 159 -17.09 10.83 -5.58
C LEU A 159 -18.44 10.78 -4.85
N SER A 160 -18.87 9.56 -4.46
CA SER A 160 -20.07 9.37 -3.65
C SER A 160 -19.91 9.93 -2.23
N VAL A 161 -18.77 9.62 -1.59
CA VAL A 161 -18.44 10.13 -0.25
C VAL A 161 -18.27 11.65 -0.26
N ALA A 162 -17.63 12.19 -1.31
CA ALA A 162 -17.49 13.63 -1.51
C ALA A 162 -18.81 14.35 -1.84
N LYS A 163 -19.92 13.62 -1.98
CA LYS A 163 -21.25 14.15 -2.37
C LYS A 163 -21.25 14.97 -3.67
N LEU A 164 -20.28 14.68 -4.56
CA LEU A 164 -20.14 15.36 -5.87
C LEU A 164 -21.08 14.77 -6.92
N LEU A 165 -21.63 13.56 -6.68
CA LEU A 165 -22.54 12.88 -7.59
C LEU A 165 -23.95 12.78 -6.99
N SER A 166 -24.97 12.95 -7.84
CA SER A 166 -26.34 12.65 -7.46
C SER A 166 -26.57 11.15 -7.27
N PRO A 167 -27.52 10.71 -6.42
CA PRO A 167 -27.80 9.29 -6.22
C PRO A 167 -28.14 8.52 -7.52
N ALA A 168 -28.79 9.21 -8.46
CA ALA A 168 -29.10 8.66 -9.78
C ALA A 168 -27.84 8.47 -10.63
N ALA A 169 -26.90 9.43 -10.62
CA ALA A 169 -25.65 9.32 -11.34
C ALA A 169 -24.75 8.20 -10.78
N ILE A 170 -24.71 8.03 -9.44
CA ILE A 170 -23.99 6.92 -8.79
C ILE A 170 -24.54 5.57 -9.27
N LYS A 171 -25.87 5.40 -9.25
CA LYS A 171 -26.53 4.17 -9.71
C LYS A 171 -26.17 3.83 -11.15
N TRP A 172 -26.25 4.81 -12.05
CA TRP A 172 -25.92 4.59 -13.45
C TRP A 172 -24.43 4.33 -13.67
N ALA A 173 -23.53 5.04 -12.97
CA ALA A 173 -22.09 4.81 -13.04
C ALA A 173 -21.72 3.38 -12.62
N VAL A 174 -22.28 2.88 -11.51
CA VAL A 174 -22.06 1.50 -11.03
C VAL A 174 -22.55 0.47 -12.06
N ILE A 175 -23.73 0.69 -12.63
CA ILE A 175 -24.29 -0.21 -13.66
C ILE A 175 -23.40 -0.23 -14.91
N VAL A 176 -23.00 0.93 -15.43
CA VAL A 176 -22.17 1.03 -16.64
C VAL A 176 -20.80 0.38 -16.40
N ILE A 177 -20.12 0.72 -15.30
CA ILE A 177 -18.83 0.12 -14.96
C ILE A 177 -18.97 -1.39 -14.77
N GLY A 178 -19.99 -1.86 -14.06
CA GLY A 178 -20.26 -3.27 -13.83
C GLY A 178 -20.50 -4.05 -15.13
N VAL A 179 -21.32 -3.50 -16.03
CA VAL A 179 -21.63 -4.14 -17.32
C VAL A 179 -20.38 -4.17 -18.22
N LEU A 180 -19.66 -3.05 -18.36
CA LEU A 180 -18.45 -3.00 -19.18
C LEU A 180 -17.36 -3.93 -18.64
N SER A 181 -17.18 -3.99 -17.33
CA SER A 181 -16.23 -4.89 -16.70
C SER A 181 -16.63 -6.35 -16.88
N ALA A 182 -17.90 -6.68 -16.68
CA ALA A 182 -18.41 -8.03 -16.88
C ALA A 182 -18.25 -8.50 -18.34
N LEU A 183 -18.56 -7.65 -19.30
CA LEU A 183 -18.31 -7.94 -20.72
C LEU A 183 -16.82 -8.17 -21.00
N GLY A 184 -15.92 -7.33 -20.48
CA GLY A 184 -14.47 -7.50 -20.62
C GLY A 184 -13.97 -8.80 -20.00
N ILE A 185 -14.46 -9.15 -18.81
CA ILE A 185 -14.05 -10.35 -18.08
C ILE A 185 -14.61 -11.63 -18.73
N TYR A 186 -15.91 -11.65 -19.09
CA TYR A 186 -16.57 -12.88 -19.54
C TYR A 186 -16.37 -13.15 -21.04
N ILE A 187 -16.48 -12.14 -21.91
CA ILE A 187 -16.41 -12.35 -23.37
C ILE A 187 -14.97 -12.62 -23.83
N PHE A 188 -13.99 -12.02 -23.16
CA PHE A 188 -12.58 -12.13 -23.53
C PHE A 188 -11.75 -12.99 -22.56
N ASN A 189 -12.41 -13.76 -21.69
CA ASN A 189 -11.75 -14.74 -20.84
C ASN A 189 -11.57 -16.04 -21.63
N THR A 190 -10.67 -16.01 -22.59
CA THR A 190 -10.18 -17.25 -23.22
C THR A 190 -9.10 -17.86 -22.32
N PRO A 191 -9.13 -19.18 -22.10
CA PRO A 191 -8.17 -19.92 -21.30
C PRO A 191 -6.74 -19.83 -21.83
#